data_1b9b18eb1813192a29fa635977521ed8
#
_entry.id   1b9b18eb1813192a29fa635977521ed8
#
_cell.length_a   1.000
_cell.length_b   1.000
_cell.length_c   1.000
_cell.angle_alpha   90.00
_cell.angle_beta   90.00
_cell.angle_gamma   90.00
#
_symmetry.space_group_name_H-M   'P 1'
#
loop_
_entity.id
_entity.type
_entity.pdbx_description
1 polymer ?
#
loop_
_entity_poly.entity_id
_entity_poly.type
_entity_poly.pdbx_seq_one_letter_code
_entity_poly.pdbx_strand_id
1 'polypeptide(L)'
;MDLVGLTEELVRALAVNKDEVSVKEFTTDEENTILIQVMVNSDDIGRVIGKNGRNANAVRTLVQASSYLKDNKKVKINIDSF
;
A
#
# COMPACT_ATOMS: atom_id res chain seq x y z
N MET A 1 -13.47 6.75 -2.26
CA MET A 1 -12.53 5.64 -2.50
C MET A 1 -12.05 5.13 -1.16
N ASP A 2 -12.06 3.83 -0.97
CA ASP A 2 -11.56 3.24 0.27
C ASP A 2 -10.01 3.14 0.25
N LEU A 3 -9.43 2.79 1.39
CA LEU A 3 -7.97 2.75 1.52
C LEU A 3 -7.34 1.64 0.68
N VAL A 4 -8.02 0.51 0.54
CA VAL A 4 -7.53 -0.59 -0.31
C VAL A 4 -7.55 -0.15 -1.77
N GLY A 5 -8.63 0.47 -2.23
CA GLY A 5 -8.73 0.98 -3.60
C GLY A 5 -7.69 2.03 -3.91
N LEU A 6 -7.46 2.96 -2.98
CA LEU A 6 -6.43 3.99 -3.16
C LEU A 6 -5.04 3.35 -3.25
N THR A 7 -4.71 2.45 -2.34
CA THR A 7 -3.42 1.74 -2.34
C THR A 7 -3.23 0.99 -3.65
N GLU A 8 -4.26 0.29 -4.09
CA GLU A 8 -4.23 -0.49 -5.33
C GLU A 8 -3.95 0.40 -6.54
N GLU A 9 -4.63 1.55 -6.64
CA GLU A 9 -4.38 2.47 -7.75
C GLU A 9 -2.96 3.02 -7.75
N LEU A 10 -2.46 3.40 -6.58
CA LEU A 10 -1.10 3.92 -6.47
C LEU A 10 -0.06 2.87 -6.86
N VAL A 11 -0.22 1.65 -6.37
CA VAL A 11 0.72 0.57 -6.66
C VAL A 11 0.64 0.16 -8.13
N ARG A 12 -0.54 0.09 -8.71
CA ARG A 12 -0.70 -0.21 -10.13
C ARG A 12 -0.04 0.84 -11.02
N ALA A 13 -0.07 2.09 -10.62
CA ALA A 13 0.60 3.15 -11.37
C ALA A 13 2.12 2.94 -11.43
N LEU A 14 2.69 2.24 -10.45
CA LEU A 14 4.12 1.97 -10.36
C LEU A 14 4.51 0.65 -11.00
N ALA A 15 3.59 -0.30 -11.11
CA ALA A 15 3.88 -1.65 -11.58
C ALA A 15 3.70 -1.77 -13.09
N VAL A 16 4.49 -2.66 -13.72
CA VAL A 16 4.31 -3.06 -15.09
C VAL A 16 3.26 -4.17 -15.17
N ASN A 17 3.35 -5.15 -14.29
CA ASN A 17 2.42 -6.29 -14.24
C ASN A 17 1.23 -5.94 -13.36
N LYS A 18 0.38 -5.05 -13.87
CA LYS A 18 -0.72 -4.45 -13.10
C LYS A 18 -1.76 -5.48 -12.65
N ASP A 19 -1.98 -6.50 -13.44
CA ASP A 19 -2.98 -7.54 -13.12
C ASP A 19 -2.55 -8.42 -11.95
N GLU A 20 -1.27 -8.39 -11.59
CA GLU A 20 -0.73 -9.19 -10.49
C GLU A 20 -0.63 -8.41 -9.18
N VAL A 21 -1.05 -7.17 -9.17
CA VAL A 21 -1.08 -6.38 -7.95
C VAL A 21 -2.22 -6.87 -7.07
N SER A 22 -1.90 -7.27 -5.84
CA SER A 22 -2.87 -7.72 -4.85
C SER A 22 -2.77 -6.84 -3.61
N VAL A 23 -3.89 -6.29 -3.17
CA VAL A 23 -3.94 -5.43 -1.99
C VAL A 23 -5.06 -5.94 -1.09
N LYS A 24 -4.72 -6.25 0.16
CA LYS A 24 -5.68 -6.77 1.14
C LYS A 24 -5.54 -6.06 2.46
N GLU A 25 -6.65 -5.83 3.11
CA GLU A 25 -6.68 -5.22 4.44
C GLU A 25 -6.87 -6.30 5.50
N PHE A 26 -6.15 -6.17 6.60
CA PHE A 26 -6.26 -7.06 7.75
C PHE A 26 -6.45 -6.25 9.02
N THR A 27 -7.18 -6.81 9.96
CA THR A 27 -7.28 -6.23 11.30
C THR A 27 -6.01 -6.57 12.09
N THR A 28 -5.69 -5.73 13.07
CA THR A 28 -4.55 -5.96 13.96
C THR A 28 -5.03 -5.92 15.40
N ASP A 29 -4.17 -6.37 16.33
CA ASP A 29 -4.45 -6.27 17.74
C ASP A 29 -4.25 -4.84 18.26
N GLU A 30 -3.62 -3.98 17.49
CA GLU A 30 -3.41 -2.59 17.87
C GLU A 30 -4.68 -1.78 17.66
N GLU A 31 -5.04 -1.01 18.66
CA GLU A 31 -6.22 -0.17 18.61
C GLU A 31 -6.07 0.90 17.51
N ASN A 32 -7.17 1.17 16.82
CA ASN A 32 -7.21 2.18 15.74
C ASN A 32 -6.13 1.99 14.68
N THR A 33 -5.75 0.75 14.40
CA THR A 33 -4.70 0.44 13.43
C THR A 33 -5.22 -0.60 12.44
N ILE A 34 -4.96 -0.35 11.17
CA ILE A 34 -5.24 -1.32 10.11
C ILE A 34 -3.94 -1.69 9.41
N LEU A 35 -3.88 -2.92 8.90
CA LEU A 35 -2.75 -3.42 8.14
C LEU A 35 -3.19 -3.64 6.71
N ILE A 36 -2.42 -3.09 5.76
CA ILE A 36 -2.63 -3.33 4.34
C ILE A 36 -1.43 -4.10 3.81
N GLN A 37 -1.69 -5.26 3.23
CA GLN A 37 -0.66 -6.09 2.63
C GLN A 37 -0.71 -5.94 1.11
N VAL A 38 0.41 -5.52 0.52
CA VAL A 38 0.56 -5.35 -0.92
C VAL A 38 1.49 -6.45 -1.43
N MET A 39 1.05 -7.18 -2.45
CA MET A 39 1.87 -8.18 -3.13
C MET A 39 1.94 -7.83 -4.61
N VAL A 40 3.12 -7.86 -5.18
CA VAL A 40 3.35 -7.56 -6.59
C VAL A 40 4.22 -8.64 -7.23
N ASN A 41 4.28 -8.63 -8.56
CA ASN A 41 5.21 -9.49 -9.28
C ASN A 41 6.64 -9.18 -8.84
N SER A 42 7.49 -10.22 -8.69
CA SER A 42 8.86 -10.04 -8.25
C SER A 42 9.66 -9.10 -9.15
N ASP A 43 9.31 -9.02 -10.43
CA ASP A 43 9.97 -8.10 -11.36
C ASP A 43 9.60 -6.63 -11.10
N ASP A 44 8.51 -6.38 -10.38
CA ASP A 44 8.02 -5.03 -10.09
C ASP A 44 8.43 -4.51 -8.73
N ILE A 45 8.92 -5.39 -7.83
CA ILE A 45 9.12 -4.99 -6.43
C ILE A 45 10.09 -3.81 -6.28
N GLY A 46 11.19 -3.83 -7.04
CA GLY A 46 12.16 -2.75 -7.00
C GLY A 46 11.57 -1.41 -7.46
N ARG A 47 10.72 -1.44 -8.47
CA ARG A 47 10.05 -0.26 -9.01
C ARG A 47 9.02 0.28 -8.02
N VAL A 48 8.27 -0.61 -7.41
CA VAL A 48 7.22 -0.22 -6.45
C VAL A 48 7.83 0.40 -5.20
N ILE A 49 8.94 -0.15 -4.71
CA ILE A 49 9.64 0.42 -3.56
C ILE A 49 10.36 1.72 -3.96
N GLY A 50 11.00 1.70 -5.12
CA GLY A 50 11.73 2.85 -5.65
C GLY A 50 13.08 3.03 -5.00
N LYS A 51 13.88 3.94 -5.58
CA LYS A 51 15.21 4.25 -5.08
C LYS A 51 15.11 4.80 -3.65
N ASN A 52 15.84 4.19 -2.73
CA ASN A 52 15.85 4.58 -1.31
C ASN A 52 14.46 4.54 -0.67
N GLY A 53 13.55 3.71 -1.21
CA GLY A 53 12.20 3.57 -0.67
C GLY A 53 11.27 4.73 -0.99
N ARG A 54 11.61 5.60 -1.92
CA ARG A 54 10.81 6.81 -2.20
C ARG A 54 9.38 6.52 -2.60
N ASN A 55 9.17 5.55 -3.49
CA ASN A 55 7.83 5.25 -3.95
C ASN A 55 6.99 4.60 -2.84
N ALA A 56 7.58 3.66 -2.11
CA ALA A 56 6.90 3.03 -0.99
C ALA A 56 6.52 4.06 0.08
N ASN A 57 7.43 4.99 0.39
CA ASN A 57 7.17 6.02 1.38
C ASN A 57 6.07 6.99 0.90
N ALA A 58 6.05 7.30 -0.39
CA ALA A 58 4.98 8.14 -0.95
C ALA A 58 3.62 7.46 -0.84
N VAL A 59 3.55 6.17 -1.15
CA VAL A 59 2.30 5.40 -1.00
C VAL A 59 1.84 5.42 0.45
N ARG A 60 2.76 5.14 1.39
CA ARG A 60 2.43 5.14 2.82
C ARG A 60 1.92 6.51 3.28
N THR A 61 2.56 7.58 2.85
CA THR A 61 2.17 8.93 3.24
C THR A 61 0.78 9.28 2.73
N LEU A 62 0.50 9.00 1.47
CA LEU A 62 -0.80 9.32 0.87
C LEU A 62 -1.93 8.50 1.50
N VAL A 63 -1.70 7.21 1.70
CA VAL A 63 -2.72 6.35 2.29
C VAL A 63 -2.97 6.72 3.76
N GLN A 64 -1.90 7.01 4.51
CA GLN A 64 -2.04 7.44 5.90
C GLN A 64 -2.79 8.75 6.01
N ALA A 65 -2.50 9.71 5.15
CA ALA A 65 -3.21 10.99 5.13
C ALA A 65 -4.70 10.78 4.85
N SER A 66 -5.02 9.93 3.88
CA SER A 66 -6.41 9.61 3.57
C SER A 66 -7.13 8.97 4.76
N SER A 67 -6.45 8.07 5.48
CA SER A 67 -7.03 7.43 6.67
C SER A 67 -7.33 8.44 7.77
N TYR A 68 -6.42 9.37 8.03
CA TYR A 68 -6.64 10.40 9.05
C TYR A 68 -7.83 11.28 8.71
N LEU A 69 -8.01 11.59 7.44
CA LEU A 69 -9.13 12.44 7.01
C LEU A 69 -10.47 11.73 7.10
N LYS A 70 -10.50 10.42 6.96
CA LYS A 70 -11.75 9.64 6.98
C LYS A 70 -12.06 9.05 8.34
N ASP A 71 -11.15 8.24 8.86
CA ASP A 71 -11.42 7.37 10.02
C ASP A 71 -10.49 7.65 11.20
N ASN A 72 -9.49 8.48 11.00
CA ASN A 72 -8.48 8.78 12.00
C ASN A 72 -7.78 7.51 12.52
N LYS A 73 -7.47 6.58 11.63
CA LYS A 73 -6.79 5.33 11.97
C LYS A 73 -5.36 5.32 11.45
N LYS A 74 -4.48 4.69 12.23
CA LYS A 74 -3.11 4.43 11.77
C LYS A 74 -3.14 3.31 10.75
N VAL A 75 -2.34 3.44 9.69
CA VAL A 75 -2.23 2.44 8.64
C VAL A 75 -0.81 1.93 8.57
N LYS A 76 -0.64 0.61 8.63
CA LYS A 76 0.63 -0.04 8.35
C LYS A 76 0.52 -0.69 6.98
N ILE A 77 1.50 -0.46 6.13
CA ILE A 77 1.52 -1.03 4.79
C ILE A 77 2.78 -1.87 4.62
N ASN A 78 2.58 -3.16 4.35
CA ASN A 78 3.67 -4.06 3.99
C ASN A 78 3.65 -4.26 2.48
N ILE A 79 4.79 -4.12 1.84
CA ILE A 79 4.94 -4.31 0.39
C ILE A 79 5.94 -5.42 0.17
N ASP A 80 5.51 -6.46 -0.55
CA ASP A 80 6.35 -7.61 -0.82
C ASP A 80 6.03 -8.14 -2.22
N SER A 81 6.77 -9.15 -2.66
CA SER A 81 6.54 -9.79 -3.94
C SER A 81 6.12 -11.24 -3.75
N PHE A 82 5.43 -11.74 -4.74
CA PHE A 82 5.08 -13.15 -4.79
C PHE A 82 6.30 -14.05 -4.88
#